data_ca0756b72ea2fd4e6043273fc06ac604
#
_entry.id   ca0756b72ea2fd4e6043273fc06ac604
#
_cell.length_a   1.000
_cell.length_b   1.000
_cell.length_c   1.000
_cell.angle_alpha   90.00
_cell.angle_beta   90.00
_cell.angle_gamma   90.00
#
_symmetry.space_group_name_H-M   'P 1'
#
loop_
_entity.id
_entity.type
_entity.pdbx_description
1 polymer ?
#
loop_
_entity_poly.entity_id
_entity_poly.type
_entity_poly.pdbx_seq_one_letter_code
_entity_poly.pdbx_strand_id
1 'polypeptide(L)'
;GLSRLEALSGRKVQRIGLSATVGNPDEVSEWLSSTDGKPIIATGQRTTELIVDTSLPEAEDEVGGIELSLPPRAHATFREMVEIIRQSPPCLLFVNSRNDAETIANRLQKMAPDVKIGVHHGSLATQTRIEMEEQLRTGELSGLVCTSSLELGIDVGKISRIIQIKS
;
A
#
# COMPACT_ATOMS: atom_id res chain seq x y z
N GLY A 1 -24.44 -18.30 14.32
CA GLY A 1 -23.14 -18.87 14.07
C GLY A 1 -22.57 -19.58 15.30
N LEU A 2 -21.58 -19.02 15.96
CA LEU A 2 -20.76 -19.68 17.00
C LEU A 2 -21.55 -20.20 18.19
N SER A 3 -22.52 -19.42 18.69
CA SER A 3 -23.37 -19.87 19.81
C SER A 3 -24.21 -21.10 19.50
N ARG A 4 -24.64 -21.27 18.24
CA ARG A 4 -25.32 -22.49 17.77
C ARG A 4 -24.36 -23.70 17.75
N LEU A 5 -23.11 -23.50 17.36
CA LEU A 5 -22.11 -24.55 17.34
C LEU A 5 -21.80 -25.04 18.77
N GLU A 6 -21.71 -24.12 19.74
CA GLU A 6 -21.52 -24.47 21.15
C GLU A 6 -22.71 -25.25 21.70
N ALA A 7 -23.93 -24.82 21.38
CA ALA A 7 -25.15 -25.53 21.78
C ALA A 7 -25.22 -26.97 21.20
N LEU A 8 -24.81 -27.16 19.95
CA LEU A 8 -24.80 -28.46 19.31
C LEU A 8 -23.66 -29.37 19.80
N SER A 9 -22.49 -28.79 20.08
CA SER A 9 -21.31 -29.56 20.52
C SER A 9 -21.32 -29.90 22.02
N GLY A 10 -22.16 -29.24 22.81
CA GLY A 10 -22.24 -29.39 24.26
C GLY A 10 -20.97 -28.90 24.99
N ARG A 11 -20.10 -28.18 24.33
CA ARG A 11 -18.84 -27.66 24.90
C ARG A 11 -18.54 -26.24 24.40
N LYS A 12 -17.83 -25.49 25.24
CA LYS A 12 -17.31 -24.15 24.84
C LYS A 12 -16.25 -24.30 23.76
N VAL A 13 -16.29 -23.43 22.77
CA VAL A 13 -15.34 -23.42 21.63
C VAL A 13 -14.40 -22.22 21.83
N GLN A 14 -13.12 -22.44 21.67
CA GLN A 14 -12.16 -21.33 21.62
C GLN A 14 -12.45 -20.48 20.39
N ARG A 15 -12.57 -19.18 20.58
CA ARG A 15 -12.84 -18.21 19.51
C ARG A 15 -11.59 -17.38 19.28
N ILE A 16 -11.15 -17.31 18.03
CA ILE A 16 -9.96 -16.54 17.61
C ILE A 16 -10.39 -15.61 16.49
N GLY A 17 -10.25 -14.32 16.70
CA GLY A 17 -10.47 -13.28 15.69
C GLY A 17 -9.14 -12.82 15.11
N LEU A 18 -9.05 -12.73 13.78
CA LEU A 18 -7.93 -12.18 13.05
C LEU A 18 -8.43 -11.02 12.19
N SER A 19 -7.78 -9.87 12.28
CA SER A 19 -8.12 -8.70 11.48
C SER A 19 -6.88 -7.87 11.18
N ALA A 20 -6.81 -7.29 10.00
CA ALA A 20 -5.76 -6.36 9.63
C ALA A 20 -5.93 -5.00 10.32
N THR A 21 -7.18 -4.49 10.36
CA THR A 21 -7.53 -3.20 10.98
C THR A 21 -8.82 -3.33 11.76
N VAL A 22 -8.80 -2.88 13.01
CA VAL A 22 -9.97 -2.84 13.88
C VAL A 22 -10.00 -1.47 14.56
N GLY A 23 -11.10 -0.73 14.38
CA GLY A 23 -11.24 0.61 14.95
C GLY A 23 -11.32 0.60 16.49
N ASN A 24 -11.99 -0.39 17.06
CA ASN A 24 -12.09 -0.60 18.51
C ASN A 24 -11.87 -2.08 18.84
N PRO A 25 -10.61 -2.49 19.16
CA PRO A 25 -10.28 -3.88 19.46
C PRO A 25 -11.02 -4.41 20.67
N ASP A 26 -11.25 -3.58 21.69
CA ASP A 26 -11.92 -3.99 22.92
C ASP A 26 -13.37 -4.39 22.66
N GLU A 27 -14.12 -3.56 21.96
CA GLU A 27 -15.51 -3.82 21.61
C GLU A 27 -15.65 -5.10 20.74
N VAL A 28 -14.78 -5.28 19.75
CA VAL A 28 -14.79 -6.47 18.90
C VAL A 28 -14.42 -7.72 19.69
N SER A 29 -13.48 -7.60 20.61
CA SER A 29 -13.06 -8.72 21.48
C SER A 29 -14.16 -9.13 22.46
N GLU A 30 -14.88 -8.19 23.02
CA GLU A 30 -16.07 -8.44 23.88
C GLU A 30 -17.17 -9.13 23.08
N TRP A 31 -17.46 -8.66 21.87
CA TRP A 31 -18.43 -9.28 20.99
C TRP A 31 -18.04 -10.71 20.58
N LEU A 32 -16.75 -10.96 20.34
CA LEU A 32 -16.24 -12.28 19.98
C LEU A 32 -16.21 -13.23 21.17
N SER A 33 -15.94 -12.71 22.38
CA SER A 33 -15.89 -13.49 23.60
C SER A 33 -17.25 -14.05 23.94
N SER A 34 -17.30 -15.27 24.42
CA SER A 34 -18.47 -15.75 25.13
C SER A 34 -18.47 -15.16 26.55
N THR A 35 -19.63 -14.99 27.14
CA THR A 35 -19.94 -14.25 28.37
C THR A 35 -19.05 -14.51 29.61
N ASP A 36 -18.15 -15.48 29.61
CA ASP A 36 -17.38 -15.90 30.78
C ASP A 36 -15.84 -15.84 30.60
N GLY A 37 -15.31 -15.30 29.52
CA GLY A 37 -13.88 -15.24 29.25
C GLY A 37 -13.36 -13.80 29.16
N LYS A 38 -12.20 -13.51 29.77
CA LYS A 38 -11.48 -12.26 29.47
C LYS A 38 -10.80 -12.42 28.11
N PRO A 39 -11.09 -11.55 27.14
CA PRO A 39 -10.41 -11.59 25.85
C PRO A 39 -8.94 -11.22 26.01
N ILE A 40 -8.08 -11.86 25.22
CA ILE A 40 -6.68 -11.48 25.08
C ILE A 40 -6.53 -10.79 23.74
N ILE A 41 -6.17 -9.52 23.77
CA ILE A 41 -5.90 -8.73 22.56
C ILE A 41 -4.40 -8.73 22.31
N ALA A 42 -3.98 -9.35 21.23
CA ALA A 42 -2.59 -9.30 20.77
C ALA A 42 -2.48 -8.32 19.60
N THR A 43 -1.95 -7.15 19.87
CA THR A 43 -1.66 -6.15 18.83
C THR A 43 -0.18 -6.19 18.50
N GLY A 44 0.14 -6.33 17.21
CA GLY A 44 1.51 -6.12 16.73
C GLY A 44 1.87 -4.63 16.84
N GLN A 45 2.91 -4.31 17.58
CA GLN A 45 3.47 -2.95 17.55
C GLN A 45 4.20 -2.75 16.22
N ARG A 46 3.51 -2.21 15.22
CA ARG A 46 4.16 -1.61 14.06
C ARG A 46 4.15 -0.10 14.27
N THR A 47 5.29 0.47 14.54
CA THR A 47 5.49 1.92 14.47
C THR A 47 5.59 2.30 13.00
N THR A 48 4.54 2.92 12.48
CA THR A 48 4.58 3.55 11.15
C THR A 48 4.90 5.02 11.36
N GLU A 49 6.00 5.49 10.80
CA GLU A 49 6.33 6.90 10.77
C GLU A 49 5.56 7.55 9.62
N LEU A 50 4.74 8.55 9.93
CA LEU A 50 4.06 9.37 8.93
C LEU A 50 4.93 10.58 8.62
N ILE A 51 5.44 10.65 7.40
CA ILE A 51 6.16 11.82 6.88
C ILE A 51 5.21 12.57 5.96
N VAL A 52 4.91 13.82 6.30
CA VAL A 52 4.15 14.74 5.43
C VAL A 52 5.16 15.73 4.87
N ASP A 53 5.37 15.68 3.57
CA ASP A 53 6.32 16.54 2.90
C ASP A 53 5.64 17.39 1.82
N THR A 54 6.23 18.53 1.53
CA THR A 54 5.76 19.47 0.51
C THR A 54 6.93 19.84 -0.38
N SER A 55 6.99 19.23 -1.55
CA SER A 55 8.04 19.53 -2.53
C SER A 55 7.92 20.96 -3.03
N LEU A 56 8.98 21.73 -2.88
CA LEU A 56 9.09 23.07 -3.44
C LEU A 56 9.83 22.99 -4.78
N PRO A 57 9.33 23.69 -5.83
CA PRO A 57 10.01 23.72 -7.11
C PRO A 57 11.35 24.46 -7.01
N GLU A 58 12.35 23.91 -7.69
CA GLU A 58 13.66 24.51 -7.90
C GLU A 58 13.80 24.95 -9.37
N ALA A 59 14.87 25.66 -9.70
CA ALA A 59 15.08 26.14 -11.08
C ALA A 59 15.12 25.01 -12.12
N GLU A 60 15.62 23.84 -11.76
CA GLU A 60 15.64 22.66 -12.62
C GLU A 60 14.25 22.11 -12.91
N ASP A 61 13.28 22.31 -12.02
CA ASP A 61 11.91 21.83 -12.19
C ASP A 61 11.14 22.65 -13.26
N GLU A 62 11.57 23.88 -13.54
CA GLU A 62 11.02 24.69 -14.65
C GLU A 62 11.38 24.05 -16.01
N VAL A 63 12.64 23.67 -16.17
CA VAL A 63 13.13 23.06 -17.43
C VAL A 63 12.61 21.63 -17.59
N GLY A 64 12.79 20.80 -16.58
CA GLY A 64 12.33 19.38 -16.62
C GLY A 64 10.82 19.26 -16.71
N GLY A 65 10.07 20.21 -16.13
CA GLY A 65 8.62 20.27 -16.26
C GLY A 65 8.15 20.48 -17.71
N ILE A 66 8.87 21.26 -18.51
CA ILE A 66 8.55 21.47 -19.93
C ILE A 66 8.66 20.15 -20.70
N GLU A 67 9.71 19.37 -20.51
CA GLU A 67 9.95 18.08 -21.19
C GLU A 67 8.85 17.06 -20.90
N LEU A 68 8.33 17.04 -19.68
CA LEU A 68 7.29 16.11 -19.24
C LEU A 68 5.87 16.68 -19.34
N SER A 69 5.72 17.92 -19.82
CA SER A 69 4.46 18.66 -19.84
C SER A 69 3.82 18.73 -18.46
N LEU A 70 4.62 19.11 -17.46
CA LEU A 70 4.24 19.25 -16.06
C LEU A 70 4.48 20.69 -15.57
N PRO A 71 3.60 21.22 -14.70
CA PRO A 71 3.94 22.43 -13.95
C PRO A 71 5.18 22.17 -13.06
N PRO A 72 6.03 23.19 -12.80
CA PRO A 72 7.26 23.04 -12.00
C PRO A 72 7.02 22.34 -10.65
N ARG A 73 5.94 22.70 -9.96
CA ARG A 73 5.58 22.07 -8.67
C ARG A 73 5.27 20.58 -8.80
N ALA A 74 4.60 20.18 -9.89
CA ALA A 74 4.33 18.76 -10.13
C ALA A 74 5.62 18.01 -10.47
N HIS A 75 6.53 18.62 -11.26
CA HIS A 75 7.83 18.06 -11.56
C HIS A 75 8.66 17.86 -10.28
N ALA A 76 8.72 18.84 -9.38
CA ALA A 76 9.38 18.73 -8.08
C ALA A 76 8.84 17.53 -7.27
N THR A 77 7.52 17.34 -7.25
CA THR A 77 6.90 16.19 -6.58
C THR A 77 7.34 14.86 -7.19
N PHE A 78 7.41 14.77 -8.51
CA PHE A 78 7.90 13.55 -9.18
C PHE A 78 9.40 13.32 -8.91
N ARG A 79 10.22 14.36 -8.90
CA ARG A 79 11.65 14.29 -8.55
C ARG A 79 11.83 13.70 -7.16
N GLU A 80 11.07 14.18 -6.20
CA GLU A 80 11.14 13.67 -4.83
C GLU A 80 10.67 12.21 -4.73
N MET A 81 9.59 11.82 -5.41
CA MET A 81 9.18 10.42 -5.47
C MET A 81 10.29 9.52 -6.02
N VAL A 82 11.00 9.95 -7.07
CA VAL A 82 12.14 9.21 -7.63
C VAL A 82 13.24 9.03 -6.59
N GLU A 83 13.58 10.09 -5.84
CA GLU A 83 14.59 10.01 -4.79
C GLU A 83 14.20 9.06 -3.67
N ILE A 84 12.94 9.11 -3.21
CA ILE A 84 12.43 8.17 -2.20
C ILE A 84 12.53 6.72 -2.70
N ILE A 85 12.15 6.47 -3.95
CA ILE A 85 12.21 5.12 -4.54
C ILE A 85 13.66 4.63 -4.67
N ARG A 86 14.59 5.49 -5.05
CA ARG A 86 16.02 5.14 -5.13
C ARG A 86 16.62 4.82 -3.78
N GLN A 87 16.26 5.58 -2.75
CA GLN A 87 16.81 5.42 -1.40
C GLN A 87 16.23 4.24 -0.64
N SER A 88 15.01 3.84 -0.93
CA SER A 88 14.27 2.86 -0.12
C SER A 88 13.41 1.90 -0.95
N PRO A 89 13.97 1.18 -1.95
CA PRO A 89 13.20 0.18 -2.67
C PRO A 89 12.92 -1.07 -1.81
N PRO A 90 11.84 -1.81 -2.07
CA PRO A 90 10.74 -1.48 -2.95
C PRO A 90 9.71 -0.56 -2.28
N CYS A 91 9.11 0.33 -3.09
CA CYS A 91 8.09 1.26 -2.66
C CYS A 91 6.72 0.93 -3.26
N LEU A 92 5.64 1.17 -2.49
CA LEU A 92 4.27 1.19 -3.00
C LEU A 92 3.79 2.63 -3.14
N LEU A 93 3.19 2.96 -4.29
CA LEU A 93 2.63 4.27 -4.56
C LEU A 93 1.12 4.14 -4.77
N PHE A 94 0.32 4.55 -3.79
CA PHE A 94 -1.14 4.47 -3.87
C PHE A 94 -1.75 5.67 -4.57
N VAL A 95 -2.65 5.41 -5.49
CA VAL A 95 -3.41 6.39 -6.26
C VAL A 95 -4.89 6.03 -6.32
N ASN A 96 -5.76 7.02 -6.61
CA ASN A 96 -7.20 6.82 -6.56
C ASN A 96 -7.81 6.25 -7.86
N SER A 97 -7.11 6.34 -8.99
CA SER A 97 -7.63 5.85 -10.27
C SER A 97 -6.60 5.07 -11.09
N ARG A 98 -7.10 4.16 -11.94
CA ARG A 98 -6.26 3.45 -12.91
C ARG A 98 -5.52 4.39 -13.86
N ASN A 99 -6.17 5.46 -14.30
CA ASN A 99 -5.54 6.45 -15.18
C ASN A 99 -4.39 7.17 -14.49
N ASP A 100 -4.54 7.50 -13.20
CA ASP A 100 -3.45 8.07 -12.41
C ASP A 100 -2.31 7.06 -12.28
N ALA A 101 -2.62 5.77 -12.05
CA ALA A 101 -1.61 4.72 -11.94
C ALA A 101 -0.74 4.63 -13.19
N GLU A 102 -1.35 4.54 -14.36
CA GLU A 102 -0.66 4.47 -15.65
C GLU A 102 0.13 5.77 -15.95
N THR A 103 -0.50 6.92 -15.71
CA THR A 103 0.12 8.22 -15.99
C THR A 103 1.33 8.46 -15.10
N ILE A 104 1.20 8.19 -13.81
CA ILE A 104 2.28 8.41 -12.83
C ILE A 104 3.43 7.45 -13.08
N ALA A 105 3.15 6.16 -13.30
CA ALA A 105 4.18 5.19 -13.59
C ALA A 105 4.96 5.55 -14.87
N ASN A 106 4.26 5.95 -15.93
CA ASN A 106 4.91 6.38 -17.18
C ASN A 106 5.81 7.60 -16.97
N ARG A 107 5.36 8.58 -16.19
CA ARG A 107 6.15 9.79 -15.90
C ARG A 107 7.39 9.47 -15.06
N LEU A 108 7.23 8.67 -14.00
CA LEU A 108 8.34 8.21 -13.18
C LEU A 108 9.37 7.44 -14.01
N GLN A 109 8.92 6.54 -14.89
CA GLN A 109 9.80 5.75 -15.76
C GLN A 109 10.53 6.63 -16.77
N LYS A 110 9.89 7.69 -17.31
CA LYS A 110 10.56 8.66 -18.20
C LYS A 110 11.57 9.51 -17.47
N MET A 111 11.25 9.94 -16.25
CA MET A 111 12.12 10.78 -15.43
C MET A 111 13.33 10.02 -14.88
N ALA A 112 13.15 8.74 -14.58
CA ALA A 112 14.17 7.87 -14.02
C ALA A 112 14.18 6.51 -14.75
N PRO A 113 14.81 6.40 -15.93
CA PRO A 113 14.86 5.16 -16.70
C PRO A 113 15.62 4.02 -16.00
N ASP A 114 16.46 4.36 -15.05
CA ASP A 114 17.23 3.44 -14.19
C ASP A 114 16.37 2.77 -13.11
N VAL A 115 15.20 3.33 -12.80
CA VAL A 115 14.30 2.83 -11.76
C VAL A 115 13.19 1.99 -12.42
N LYS A 116 13.06 0.74 -12.01
CA LYS A 116 12.00 -0.14 -12.54
C LYS A 116 10.67 0.11 -11.81
N ILE A 117 9.70 0.65 -12.52
CA ILE A 117 8.35 0.98 -12.00
C ILE A 117 7.32 0.08 -12.66
N GLY A 118 6.53 -0.61 -11.84
CA GLY A 118 5.37 -1.39 -12.27
C GLY A 118 4.05 -0.66 -12.04
N VAL A 119 2.98 -1.20 -12.62
CA VAL A 119 1.60 -0.74 -12.42
C VAL A 119 0.72 -1.89 -11.97
N HIS A 120 -0.19 -1.62 -11.02
CA HIS A 120 -1.14 -2.62 -10.54
C HIS A 120 -2.53 -2.00 -10.32
N HIS A 121 -3.51 -2.45 -11.08
CA HIS A 121 -4.92 -2.07 -10.90
C HIS A 121 -5.86 -3.16 -11.43
N GLY A 122 -7.13 -3.11 -11.00
CA GLY A 122 -8.12 -4.15 -11.28
C GLY A 122 -8.46 -4.39 -12.76
N SER A 123 -8.09 -3.46 -13.67
CA SER A 123 -8.32 -3.65 -15.12
C SER A 123 -7.21 -4.42 -15.84
N LEU A 124 -6.08 -4.70 -15.17
CA LEU A 124 -5.03 -5.54 -15.73
C LEU A 124 -5.45 -7.01 -15.72
N ALA A 125 -4.92 -7.78 -16.68
CA ALA A 125 -5.08 -9.23 -16.69
C ALA A 125 -4.54 -9.84 -15.38
N THR A 126 -5.18 -10.89 -14.91
CA THR A 126 -4.79 -11.54 -13.64
C THR A 126 -3.32 -11.99 -13.68
N GLN A 127 -2.87 -12.53 -14.81
CA GLN A 127 -1.48 -12.97 -14.98
C GLN A 127 -0.49 -11.81 -14.83
N THR A 128 -0.78 -10.65 -15.45
CA THR A 128 0.07 -9.45 -15.33
C THR A 128 0.15 -8.96 -13.88
N ARG A 129 -0.97 -9.00 -13.14
CA ARG A 129 -0.98 -8.60 -11.73
C ARG A 129 -0.07 -9.51 -10.89
N ILE A 130 -0.19 -10.82 -11.07
CA ILE A 130 0.65 -11.81 -10.38
C ILE A 130 2.13 -11.58 -10.70
N GLU A 131 2.46 -11.30 -11.96
CA GLU A 131 3.84 -11.01 -12.38
C GLU A 131 4.39 -9.74 -11.71
N MET A 132 3.59 -8.66 -11.62
CA MET A 132 3.99 -7.43 -10.94
C MET A 132 4.21 -7.64 -9.43
N GLU A 133 3.33 -8.40 -8.80
CA GLU A 133 3.45 -8.76 -7.37
C GLU A 133 4.72 -9.58 -7.11
N GLU A 134 5.01 -10.56 -7.95
CA GLU A 134 6.23 -11.37 -7.84
C GLU A 134 7.50 -10.56 -8.07
N GLN A 135 7.52 -9.69 -9.08
CA GLN A 135 8.66 -8.82 -9.35
C GLN A 135 8.89 -7.81 -8.20
N LEU A 136 7.83 -7.34 -7.57
CA LEU A 136 7.94 -6.49 -6.39
C LEU A 136 8.52 -7.28 -5.20
N ARG A 137 8.00 -8.50 -4.96
CA ARG A 137 8.43 -9.39 -3.89
C ARG A 137 9.89 -9.82 -4.01
N THR A 138 10.37 -10.06 -5.23
CA THR A 138 11.76 -10.42 -5.51
C THR A 138 12.73 -9.24 -5.53
N GLY A 139 12.20 -8.00 -5.47
CA GLY A 139 13.01 -6.78 -5.56
C GLY A 139 13.44 -6.44 -6.99
N GLU A 140 12.84 -7.06 -7.98
CA GLU A 140 13.08 -6.71 -9.39
C GLU A 140 12.46 -5.35 -9.74
N LEU A 141 11.29 -5.02 -9.16
CA LEU A 141 10.72 -3.69 -9.20
C LEU A 141 11.21 -2.85 -8.03
N SER A 142 11.59 -1.60 -8.32
CA SER A 142 11.92 -0.61 -7.31
C SER A 142 10.67 0.10 -6.76
N GLY A 143 9.60 0.18 -7.56
CA GLY A 143 8.34 0.77 -7.17
C GLY A 143 7.15 0.18 -7.92
N LEU A 144 5.99 0.17 -7.27
CA LEU A 144 4.73 -0.26 -7.87
C LEU A 144 3.65 0.79 -7.63
N VAL A 145 3.15 1.39 -8.70
CA VAL A 145 2.02 2.32 -8.63
C VAL A 145 0.72 1.53 -8.68
N CYS A 146 -0.09 1.65 -7.65
CA CYS A 146 -1.27 0.80 -7.48
C CYS A 146 -2.50 1.57 -7.01
N THR A 147 -3.67 1.03 -7.32
CA THR A 147 -4.94 1.44 -6.73
C THR A 147 -5.26 0.57 -5.51
N SER A 148 -6.35 0.88 -4.81
CA SER A 148 -6.85 0.10 -3.65
C SER A 148 -7.05 -1.40 -3.93
N SER A 149 -6.98 -1.84 -5.19
CA SER A 149 -7.01 -3.27 -5.54
C SER A 149 -5.86 -4.09 -4.91
N LEU A 150 -4.79 -3.43 -4.47
CA LEU A 150 -3.66 -4.06 -3.78
C LEU A 150 -3.83 -4.11 -2.25
N GLU A 151 -4.85 -3.44 -1.68
CA GLU A 151 -5.01 -3.31 -0.21
C GLU A 151 -5.47 -4.61 0.48
N LEU A 152 -6.06 -5.56 -0.25
CA LEU A 152 -6.72 -6.74 0.32
C LEU A 152 -5.93 -8.03 0.09
N GLY A 153 -5.09 -8.36 1.08
CA GLY A 153 -4.63 -9.75 1.28
C GLY A 153 -3.50 -10.22 0.38
N ILE A 154 -2.72 -9.33 -0.21
CA ILE A 154 -1.57 -9.69 -1.05
C ILE A 154 -0.31 -9.69 -0.19
N ASP A 155 0.41 -10.79 -0.21
CA ASP A 155 1.75 -10.88 0.38
C ASP A 155 2.79 -10.33 -0.60
N VAL A 156 2.93 -9.01 -0.61
CA VAL A 156 3.94 -8.31 -1.44
C VAL A 156 5.34 -8.33 -0.82
N GLY A 157 5.53 -9.08 0.27
CA GLY A 157 6.81 -9.15 0.95
C GLY A 157 7.13 -7.90 1.77
N LYS A 158 8.42 -7.60 1.89
CA LYS A 158 8.89 -6.47 2.70
C LYS A 158 8.88 -5.17 1.89
N ILE A 159 7.94 -4.29 2.19
CA ILE A 159 7.85 -2.94 1.61
C ILE A 159 8.62 -1.96 2.49
N SER A 160 9.49 -1.15 1.88
CA SER A 160 10.32 -0.18 2.59
C SER A 160 9.59 1.15 2.82
N ARG A 161 8.84 1.63 1.82
CA ARG A 161 8.08 2.88 1.90
C ARG A 161 6.73 2.76 1.20
N ILE A 162 5.78 3.53 1.71
CA ILE A 162 4.47 3.73 1.08
C ILE A 162 4.33 5.22 0.81
N ILE A 163 4.01 5.56 -0.45
CA ILE A 163 3.74 6.92 -0.89
C ILE A 163 2.26 7.00 -1.22
N GLN A 164 1.53 7.92 -0.59
CA GLN A 164 0.12 8.13 -0.86
C GLN A 164 -0.07 9.42 -1.64
N ILE A 165 -0.68 9.31 -2.83
CA ILE A 165 -0.82 10.42 -3.77
C ILE A 165 -2.29 10.78 -3.87
N LYS A 166 -2.64 12.04 -3.61
CA LYS A 166 -4.03 12.55 -3.66
C LYS A 166 -4.98 11.77 -2.74
N SER A 167 -4.61 11.61 -1.48
CA SER A 167 -5.51 11.08 -0.45
C SER A 167 -6.52 12.13 0.00
#